data_192ad7f0c588477653225bba10e099a7
#
_entry.id   192ad7f0c588477653225bba10e099a7
#
_cell.length_a   1.000
_cell.length_b   1.000
_cell.length_c   1.000
_cell.angle_alpha   90.00
_cell.angle_beta   90.00
_cell.angle_gamma   90.00
#
_symmetry.space_group_name_H-M   'P 1'
#
loop_
_entity.id
_entity.type
_entity.pdbx_description
1 polymer ?
#
loop_
_entity_poly.entity_id
_entity_poly.type
_entity_poly.pdbx_seq_one_letter_code
_entity_poly.pdbx_strand_id
1 'polypeptide(L)'
;VPFVINETACVFRQIFERYLQEKSITLGYTVELWSIPTIKNLVKSGMGVTYLPRFAVQEELERGELAEIPTEVAHSSITAVCACRRNKWMSPAMELFAELMAGGEENSAGR
;
A
#
# COMPACT_ATOMS: atom_id res chain seq x y z
N VAL A 1 -5.47 -15.02 -15.95
CA VAL A 1 -5.38 -14.87 -14.50
C VAL A 1 -5.98 -13.53 -14.09
N PRO A 2 -6.99 -13.51 -13.22
CA PRO A 2 -7.59 -12.27 -12.80
C PRO A 2 -6.64 -11.43 -11.94
N PHE A 3 -6.78 -10.12 -12.03
CA PHE A 3 -6.07 -9.17 -11.18
C PHE A 3 -7.00 -8.71 -10.07
N VAL A 4 -6.61 -8.94 -8.82
CA VAL A 4 -7.36 -8.51 -7.64
C VAL A 4 -6.84 -7.15 -7.22
N ILE A 5 -7.68 -6.12 -7.23
CA ILE A 5 -7.27 -4.73 -7.08
C ILE A 5 -8.06 -4.03 -5.97
N ASN A 6 -7.44 -3.03 -5.33
CA ASN A 6 -8.08 -2.19 -4.33
C ASN A 6 -9.07 -1.21 -4.98
N GLU A 7 -9.83 -0.50 -4.14
CA GLU A 7 -10.72 0.57 -4.57
C GLU A 7 -9.96 1.73 -5.23
N THR A 8 -10.66 2.51 -6.05
CA THR A 8 -10.08 3.61 -6.85
C THR A 8 -9.36 4.68 -6.04
N ALA A 9 -9.80 4.93 -4.81
CA ALA A 9 -9.19 5.94 -3.95
C ALA A 9 -7.87 5.47 -3.31
N CYS A 10 -7.51 4.20 -3.43
CA CYS A 10 -6.31 3.66 -2.82
C CYS A 10 -5.04 4.16 -3.53
N VAL A 11 -4.09 4.68 -2.74
CA VAL A 11 -2.81 5.18 -3.26
C VAL A 11 -2.04 4.11 -4.03
N PHE A 12 -2.06 2.88 -3.56
CA PHE A 12 -1.35 1.76 -4.21
C PHE A 12 -1.91 1.48 -5.59
N ARG A 13 -3.24 1.53 -5.72
CA ARG A 13 -3.91 1.36 -7.01
C ARG A 13 -3.55 2.48 -7.97
N GLN A 14 -3.51 3.73 -7.49
CA GLN A 14 -3.17 4.88 -8.33
C GLN A 14 -1.74 4.79 -8.87
N ILE A 15 -0.78 4.39 -8.04
CA ILE A 15 0.60 4.17 -8.46
C ILE A 15 0.67 3.09 -9.53
N PHE A 16 -0.02 1.98 -9.32
CA PHE A 16 -0.03 0.86 -10.24
C PHE A 16 -0.71 1.21 -11.57
N GLU A 17 -1.85 1.88 -11.53
CA GLU A 17 -2.55 2.31 -12.74
C GLU A 17 -1.72 3.28 -13.58
N ARG A 18 -0.99 4.18 -12.94
CA ARG A 18 -0.06 5.08 -13.64
C ARG A 18 1.02 4.30 -14.37
N TYR A 19 1.61 3.31 -13.71
CA TYR A 19 2.59 2.44 -14.34
C TYR A 19 2.02 1.71 -15.55
N LEU A 20 0.81 1.16 -15.43
CA LEU A 20 0.15 0.48 -16.54
C LEU A 20 -0.08 1.42 -17.72
N GLN A 21 -0.49 2.65 -17.46
CA GLN A 21 -0.67 3.67 -18.50
C GLN A 21 0.64 4.00 -19.21
N GLU A 22 1.72 4.21 -18.45
CA GLU A 22 3.04 4.51 -19.00
C GLU A 22 3.57 3.38 -19.90
N LYS A 23 3.25 2.14 -19.55
CA LYS A 23 3.67 0.96 -20.33
C LYS A 23 2.63 0.53 -21.36
N SER A 24 1.52 1.25 -21.49
CA SER A 24 0.41 0.91 -22.40
C SER A 24 -0.13 -0.50 -22.20
N ILE A 25 -0.22 -0.91 -20.92
CA ILE A 25 -0.72 -2.22 -20.54
C ILE A 25 -2.18 -2.09 -20.12
N THR A 26 -3.04 -2.97 -20.63
CA THR A 26 -4.45 -3.05 -20.25
C THR A 26 -4.69 -4.38 -19.54
N LEU A 27 -5.29 -4.33 -18.33
CA LEU A 27 -5.67 -5.54 -17.61
C LEU A 27 -6.94 -6.13 -18.24
N GLY A 28 -6.92 -7.43 -18.51
CA GLY A 28 -8.05 -8.10 -19.16
C GLY A 28 -9.22 -8.37 -18.23
N TYR A 29 -8.96 -8.72 -16.98
CA TYR A 29 -9.99 -9.02 -16.00
C TYR A 29 -9.55 -8.60 -14.61
N THR A 30 -10.38 -7.81 -13.94
CA THR A 30 -10.08 -7.31 -12.60
C THR A 30 -11.23 -7.60 -11.64
N VAL A 31 -10.88 -7.87 -10.39
CA VAL A 31 -11.82 -8.00 -9.27
C VAL A 31 -11.46 -6.93 -8.26
N GLU A 32 -12.38 -6.02 -7.98
CA GLU A 32 -12.17 -4.94 -7.01
C GLU A 32 -12.65 -5.36 -5.62
N LEU A 33 -11.79 -5.20 -4.63
CA LEU A 33 -12.09 -5.49 -3.23
C LEU A 33 -11.62 -4.34 -2.35
N TRP A 34 -12.31 -4.16 -1.23
CA TRP A 34 -12.10 -3.05 -0.31
C TRP A 34 -11.24 -3.41 0.91
N SER A 35 -10.87 -4.67 1.06
CA SER A 35 -10.15 -5.16 2.24
C SER A 35 -8.85 -5.84 1.84
N ILE A 36 -7.73 -5.35 2.35
CA ILE A 36 -6.41 -5.95 2.13
C ILE A 36 -6.36 -7.40 2.60
N PRO A 37 -6.86 -7.75 3.81
CA PRO A 37 -6.89 -9.16 4.20
C PRO A 37 -7.66 -10.06 3.24
N THR A 38 -8.78 -9.58 2.70
CA THR A 38 -9.56 -10.35 1.71
C THR A 38 -8.79 -10.51 0.41
N ILE A 39 -8.13 -9.47 -0.07
CA ILE A 39 -7.26 -9.53 -1.26
C ILE A 39 -6.16 -10.57 -1.05
N LYS A 40 -5.46 -10.53 0.08
CA LYS A 40 -4.39 -11.48 0.39
C LYS A 40 -4.90 -12.91 0.41
N ASN A 41 -6.07 -13.15 1.01
CA ASN A 41 -6.66 -14.48 1.06
C ASN A 41 -7.00 -15.04 -0.31
N LEU A 42 -7.55 -14.22 -1.19
CA LEU A 42 -7.85 -14.63 -2.57
C LEU A 42 -6.57 -14.98 -3.33
N VAL A 43 -5.54 -14.16 -3.22
CA VAL A 43 -4.27 -14.42 -3.90
C VAL A 43 -3.58 -15.66 -3.33
N LYS A 44 -3.61 -15.86 -2.02
CA LYS A 44 -3.08 -17.07 -1.39
C LYS A 44 -3.77 -18.34 -1.88
N SER A 45 -5.07 -18.27 -2.17
CA SER A 45 -5.82 -19.40 -2.70
C SER A 45 -5.57 -19.68 -4.18
N GLY A 46 -4.72 -18.90 -4.83
CA GLY A 46 -4.39 -19.08 -6.25
C GLY A 46 -5.39 -18.47 -7.21
N MET A 47 -6.30 -17.63 -6.74
CA MET A 47 -7.34 -17.04 -7.59
C MET A 47 -6.90 -15.85 -8.43
N GLY A 48 -5.65 -15.38 -8.24
CA GLY A 48 -5.18 -14.25 -9.04
C GLY A 48 -3.89 -13.65 -8.53
N VAL A 49 -3.57 -12.47 -9.06
CA VAL A 49 -2.42 -11.66 -8.67
C VAL A 49 -2.88 -10.32 -8.17
N THR A 50 -2.05 -9.62 -7.40
CA THR A 50 -2.37 -8.29 -6.88
C THR A 50 -1.13 -7.39 -6.82
N TYR A 51 -1.36 -6.11 -6.65
CA TYR A 51 -0.31 -5.13 -6.34
C TYR A 51 -0.57 -4.53 -4.96
N LEU A 52 0.32 -4.78 -4.03
CA LEU A 52 0.26 -4.28 -2.66
C LEU A 52 1.65 -3.84 -2.21
N PRO A 53 1.75 -2.91 -1.26
CA PRO A 53 3.07 -2.55 -0.71
C PRO A 53 3.67 -3.74 0.04
N ARG A 54 4.99 -3.84 0.00
CA ARG A 54 5.71 -4.96 0.63
C ARG A 54 5.36 -5.11 2.11
N PHE A 55 5.22 -4.00 2.85
CA PHE A 55 4.90 -4.09 4.27
C PHE A 55 3.56 -4.77 4.55
N ALA A 56 2.61 -4.69 3.63
CA ALA A 56 1.29 -5.31 3.79
C ALA A 56 1.32 -6.83 3.60
N VAL A 57 2.36 -7.37 2.94
CA VAL A 57 2.47 -8.80 2.60
C VAL A 57 3.76 -9.43 3.13
N GLN A 58 4.50 -8.72 3.95
CA GLN A 58 5.80 -9.17 4.42
C GLN A 58 5.75 -10.54 5.10
N GLU A 59 4.79 -10.75 6.00
CA GLU A 59 4.67 -12.02 6.71
C GLU A 59 4.36 -13.18 5.76
N GLU A 60 3.47 -12.98 4.80
CA GLU A 60 3.10 -13.99 3.83
C GLU A 60 4.25 -14.35 2.89
N LEU A 61 5.08 -13.37 2.53
CA LEU A 61 6.29 -13.62 1.75
C LEU A 61 7.31 -14.44 2.56
N GLU A 62 7.52 -14.10 3.84
CA GLU A 62 8.43 -14.82 4.72
C GLU A 62 8.00 -16.26 4.98
N ARG A 63 6.69 -16.50 5.07
CA ARG A 63 6.12 -17.83 5.24
C ARG A 63 6.04 -18.66 3.97
N GLY A 64 6.34 -18.05 2.82
CA GLY A 64 6.21 -18.71 1.52
C GLY A 64 4.77 -18.88 1.05
N GLU A 65 3.81 -18.19 1.68
CA GLU A 65 2.40 -18.24 1.27
C GLU A 65 2.13 -17.42 0.01
N LEU A 66 2.95 -16.39 -0.23
CA LEU A 66 2.92 -15.55 -1.43
C LEU A 66 4.32 -15.50 -2.04
N ALA A 67 4.38 -15.23 -3.33
CA ALA A 67 5.63 -15.01 -4.05
C ALA A 67 5.59 -13.65 -4.74
N GLU A 68 6.72 -12.96 -4.72
CA GLU A 68 6.87 -11.68 -5.40
C GLU A 68 7.21 -11.90 -6.87
N ILE A 69 6.49 -11.18 -7.75
CA ILE A 69 6.82 -11.15 -9.17
C ILE A 69 7.71 -9.93 -9.40
N PRO A 70 8.96 -10.10 -9.84
CA PRO A 70 9.86 -8.98 -10.09
C PRO A 70 9.30 -8.04 -11.16
N THR A 71 9.22 -6.76 -10.84
CA THR A 71 8.74 -5.73 -11.77
C THR A 71 9.48 -4.41 -11.51
N GLU A 72 9.45 -3.50 -12.48
CA GLU A 72 10.03 -2.17 -12.35
C GLU A 72 9.25 -1.29 -11.36
N VAL A 73 8.00 -1.62 -11.06
CA VAL A 73 7.15 -0.90 -10.10
C VAL A 73 7.65 -1.04 -8.67
N ALA A 74 8.47 -2.05 -8.39
CA ALA A 74 8.95 -2.36 -7.05
C ALA A 74 9.76 -1.24 -6.38
N HIS A 75 10.16 -0.22 -7.12
CA HIS A 75 10.95 0.90 -6.60
C HIS A 75 10.11 2.11 -6.15
N SER A 76 8.79 2.03 -6.22
CA SER A 76 7.91 3.08 -5.72
C SER A 76 7.95 3.18 -4.21
N SER A 77 8.00 4.40 -3.69
CA SER A 77 7.96 4.65 -2.24
C SER A 77 6.64 5.30 -1.84
N ILE A 78 6.21 5.02 -0.62
CA ILE A 78 4.99 5.58 -0.04
C ILE A 78 5.35 6.22 1.28
N THR A 79 4.93 7.47 1.48
CA THR A 79 5.17 8.22 2.71
C THR A 79 3.86 8.44 3.44
N ALA A 80 3.83 8.11 4.73
CA ALA A 80 2.72 8.47 5.60
C ALA A 80 2.89 9.93 6.04
N VAL A 81 1.79 10.68 6.01
CA VAL A 81 1.79 12.09 6.37
C VAL A 81 0.75 12.32 7.46
N CYS A 82 1.17 12.99 8.53
CA CYS A 82 0.25 13.50 9.55
C CYS A 82 -0.06 14.96 9.20
N ALA A 83 -1.32 15.27 8.96
CA ALA A 83 -1.73 16.60 8.52
C ALA A 83 -2.89 17.14 9.35
N CYS A 84 -2.89 18.45 9.56
CA CYS A 84 -3.99 19.15 10.19
C CYS A 84 -4.24 20.48 9.47
N ARG A 85 -5.40 21.08 9.72
CA ARG A 85 -5.72 22.40 9.17
C ARG A 85 -4.77 23.45 9.76
N ARG A 86 -4.26 24.36 8.92
CA ARG A 86 -3.21 25.33 9.30
C ARG A 86 -3.49 26.08 10.59
N ASN A 87 -4.66 26.61 10.81
CA ASN A 87 -5.00 27.43 11.98
C ASN A 87 -5.85 26.66 13.01
N LYS A 88 -5.73 25.33 13.01
CA LYS A 88 -6.45 24.52 13.97
C LYS A 88 -5.87 24.66 15.36
N TRP A 89 -6.76 24.87 16.36
CA TRP A 89 -6.36 24.77 17.76
C TRP A 89 -5.94 23.33 18.08
N MET A 90 -4.77 23.18 18.67
CA MET A 90 -4.23 21.87 19.03
C MET A 90 -4.47 21.60 20.52
N SER A 91 -5.23 20.56 20.85
CA SER A 91 -5.37 20.08 22.21
C SER A 91 -4.05 19.47 22.71
N PRO A 92 -3.84 19.38 24.05
CA PRO A 92 -2.65 18.68 24.56
C PRO A 92 -2.50 17.25 24.04
N ALA A 93 -3.61 16.53 23.85
CA ALA A 93 -3.58 15.18 23.29
C ALA A 93 -3.12 15.17 21.82
N MET A 94 -3.54 16.16 21.03
CA MET A 94 -3.12 16.28 19.64
C MET A 94 -1.64 16.65 19.53
N GLU A 95 -1.16 17.53 20.39
CA GLU A 95 0.26 17.88 20.45
C GLU A 95 1.12 16.68 20.83
N LEU A 96 0.70 15.91 21.82
CA LEU A 96 1.39 14.68 22.22
C LEU A 96 1.45 13.67 21.07
N PHE A 97 0.34 13.48 20.37
CA PHE A 97 0.28 12.59 19.21
C PHE A 97 1.28 13.04 18.13
N ALA A 98 1.31 14.32 17.79
CA ALA A 98 2.22 14.86 16.79
C ALA A 98 3.69 14.65 17.19
N GLU A 99 4.03 14.87 18.46
CA GLU A 99 5.39 14.63 18.98
C GLU A 99 5.79 13.16 18.87
N LEU A 100 4.89 12.25 19.24
CA LEU A 100 5.15 10.80 19.14
C LEU A 100 5.35 10.36 17.71
N MET A 101 4.56 10.89 16.78
CA MET A 101 4.71 10.57 15.35
C MET A 101 6.02 11.12 14.79
N ALA A 102 6.43 12.33 15.14
CA ALA A 102 7.69 12.91 14.71
C ALA A 102 8.88 12.11 15.26
N GLY A 103 8.83 11.71 16.54
CA GLY A 103 9.87 10.86 17.12
C GLY A 103 9.98 9.49 16.45
N GLY A 104 8.84 8.89 16.09
CA GLY A 104 8.80 7.65 15.34
C GLY A 104 9.39 7.79 13.94
N GLU A 105 9.13 8.90 13.28
CA GLU A 105 9.67 9.21 11.96
C GLU A 105 11.20 9.39 12.01
N GLU A 106 11.72 10.11 13.00
CA GLU A 106 13.16 10.25 13.20
C GLU A 106 13.84 8.89 13.40
N ASN A 107 13.25 8.02 14.20
CA ASN A 107 13.77 6.66 14.40
C ASN A 107 13.76 5.84 13.12
N SER A 108 12.76 6.00 12.28
CA SER A 108 12.69 5.33 10.97
C SER A 108 13.74 5.87 10.01
N ALA A 109 14.00 7.17 10.02
CA ALA A 109 15.02 7.80 9.17
C ALA A 109 16.45 7.40 9.59
N GLY A 110 16.67 7.05 10.85
CA GLY A 110 17.95 6.59 11.36
C GLY A 110 18.31 5.14 11.03
N ARG A 111 17.41 4.43 10.35
CA ARG A 111 17.60 3.05 9.93
C ARG A 111 18.02 2.97 8.48
#